data_29f207abdabd9f64398f6cb60fce0d85
#
_entry.id   29f207abdabd9f64398f6cb60fce0d85
#
_cell.length_a   1.000
_cell.length_b   1.000
_cell.length_c   1.000
_cell.angle_alpha   90.00
_cell.angle_beta   90.00
_cell.angle_gamma   90.00
#
_symmetry.space_group_name_H-M   'P 1'
#
loop_
_entity.id
_entity.type
_entity.pdbx_description
1 polymer ?
#
loop_
_entity_poly.entity_id
_entity_poly.type
_entity_poly.pdbx_seq_one_letter_code
_entity_poly.pdbx_strand_id
1 'polypeptide(L)'
;MAADADQKTAQGSPDRFGYEWATYSAILPESRGQLERWLGPTTLASFAGKSVMDVGCGMGRNPYWYVEAGATSVLGVDMDDGSLAAARKNLETFANARVQKASAHDLDPQVHGTFDRVTCIGVLHHLAEPERALERMWSCVAPGGDLVLWCYAKEGNRLMLPVIQTFRALGSRLPINATHAVAKAITMMAWPAIQAIPFRTDYYRRLRTLSFKNVESIIFDQMLPHIAHYWTREDMERLTGLLDGGRPRIEFVQGNSWAATISRT
;
A
#
# COMPACT_ATOMS: atom_id res chain seq x y z
N MET A 1 -16.74 22.23 -6.95
CA MET A 1 -16.51 21.10 -7.87
C MET A 1 -15.06 21.02 -8.37
N ALA A 2 -14.44 22.09 -8.93
CA ALA A 2 -13.02 22.03 -9.35
C ALA A 2 -12.04 21.89 -8.17
N ALA A 3 -12.22 22.66 -7.10
CA ALA A 3 -11.39 22.57 -5.89
C ALA A 3 -11.49 21.22 -5.18
N ASP A 4 -12.65 20.56 -5.21
CA ASP A 4 -12.87 19.24 -4.63
C ASP A 4 -12.20 18.13 -5.47
N ALA A 5 -12.16 18.31 -6.79
CA ALA A 5 -11.44 17.40 -7.69
C ALA A 5 -9.91 17.53 -7.55
N ASP A 6 -9.40 18.76 -7.40
CA ASP A 6 -7.97 19.01 -7.16
C ASP A 6 -7.51 18.46 -5.80
N GLN A 7 -8.32 18.61 -4.76
CA GLN A 7 -8.01 18.06 -3.44
C GLN A 7 -8.01 16.53 -3.43
N LYS A 8 -8.94 15.89 -4.15
CA LYS A 8 -8.97 14.43 -4.32
C LYS A 8 -7.77 13.90 -5.09
N THR A 9 -7.31 14.62 -6.10
CA THR A 9 -6.11 14.25 -6.88
C THR A 9 -4.84 14.35 -6.04
N ALA A 10 -4.72 15.38 -5.20
CA ALA A 10 -3.58 15.57 -4.30
C ALA A 10 -3.47 14.46 -3.23
N GLN A 11 -4.58 13.85 -2.86
CA GLN A 11 -4.66 12.79 -1.85
C GLN A 11 -4.56 11.36 -2.43
N GLY A 12 -4.09 11.23 -3.66
CA GLY A 12 -4.06 9.96 -4.38
C GLY A 12 -5.31 9.76 -5.23
N SER A 13 -5.82 8.57 -5.34
CA SER A 13 -7.03 8.27 -6.10
C SER A 13 -8.00 7.41 -5.27
N PRO A 14 -8.48 7.92 -4.11
CA PRO A 14 -9.19 7.09 -3.13
C PRO A 14 -10.43 6.41 -3.73
N ASP A 15 -11.25 7.12 -4.49
CA ASP A 15 -12.47 6.58 -5.12
C ASP A 15 -12.16 5.41 -6.09
N ARG A 16 -10.99 5.44 -6.75
CA ARG A 16 -10.57 4.41 -7.71
C ARG A 16 -10.05 3.16 -6.99
N PHE A 17 -9.25 3.34 -5.96
CA PHE A 17 -8.83 2.25 -5.07
C PHE A 17 -10.02 1.68 -4.29
N GLY A 18 -10.97 2.52 -3.88
CA GLY A 18 -12.20 2.08 -3.24
C GLY A 18 -13.02 1.12 -4.10
N TYR A 19 -13.14 1.37 -5.40
CA TYR A 19 -13.75 0.45 -6.34
C TYR A 19 -12.99 -0.89 -6.40
N GLU A 20 -11.67 -0.86 -6.43
CA GLU A 20 -10.85 -2.07 -6.42
C GLU A 20 -11.08 -2.90 -5.17
N TRP A 21 -10.98 -2.28 -4.01
CA TRP A 21 -11.15 -2.97 -2.73
C TRP A 21 -12.58 -3.47 -2.48
N ALA A 22 -13.58 -2.83 -3.06
CA ALA A 22 -14.94 -3.35 -3.06
C ALA A 22 -15.09 -4.57 -3.98
N THR A 23 -14.39 -4.57 -5.13
CA THR A 23 -14.43 -5.66 -6.12
C THR A 23 -13.62 -6.89 -5.67
N TYR A 24 -12.46 -6.66 -5.04
CA TYR A 24 -11.52 -7.70 -4.59
C TYR A 24 -11.40 -7.75 -3.06
N SER A 25 -12.57 -7.73 -2.37
CA SER A 25 -12.64 -7.56 -0.91
C SER A 25 -12.31 -8.82 -0.08
N ALA A 26 -12.07 -9.98 -0.70
CA ALA A 26 -11.77 -11.21 0.03
C ALA A 26 -10.32 -11.24 0.55
N ILE A 27 -10.14 -11.55 1.83
CA ILE A 27 -8.81 -11.84 2.40
C ILE A 27 -8.44 -13.28 2.06
N LEU A 28 -7.40 -13.43 1.25
CA LEU A 28 -6.90 -14.73 0.82
C LEU A 28 -5.69 -15.15 1.68
N PRO A 29 -5.52 -16.44 2.01
CA PRO A 29 -4.40 -16.93 2.81
C PRO A 29 -3.02 -16.51 2.26
N GLU A 30 -2.87 -16.46 0.92
CA GLU A 30 -1.65 -16.06 0.24
C GLU A 30 -1.22 -14.61 0.55
N SER A 31 -2.18 -13.76 0.94
CA SER A 31 -1.93 -12.36 1.26
C SER A 31 -1.07 -12.18 2.52
N ARG A 32 -1.08 -13.17 3.44
CA ARG A 32 -0.15 -13.21 4.56
C ARG A 32 1.31 -13.24 4.11
N GLY A 33 1.66 -14.19 3.27
CA GLY A 33 3.01 -14.30 2.75
C GLY A 33 3.40 -13.12 1.84
N GLN A 34 2.42 -12.45 1.22
CA GLN A 34 2.67 -11.21 0.49
C GLN A 34 3.05 -10.08 1.44
N LEU A 35 2.29 -9.89 2.53
CA LEU A 35 2.59 -8.90 3.56
C LEU A 35 3.97 -9.15 4.21
N GLU A 36 4.28 -10.38 4.59
CA GLU A 36 5.59 -10.74 5.16
C GLU A 36 6.77 -10.30 4.29
N ARG A 37 6.62 -10.40 2.96
CA ARG A 37 7.65 -9.92 2.02
C ARG A 37 7.71 -8.40 1.89
N TRP A 38 6.59 -7.70 2.10
CA TRP A 38 6.54 -6.24 2.05
C TRP A 38 7.10 -5.58 3.31
N LEU A 39 7.07 -6.29 4.43
CA LEU A 39 7.56 -5.74 5.70
C LEU A 39 9.10 -5.59 5.73
N GLY A 40 9.84 -6.26 4.82
CA GLY A 40 11.29 -6.13 4.67
C GLY A 40 12.04 -6.42 5.97
N PRO A 41 12.70 -5.41 6.60
CA PRO A 41 13.49 -5.62 7.81
C PRO A 41 12.62 -5.90 9.06
N THR A 42 11.30 -5.77 8.95
CA THR A 42 10.34 -6.04 10.02
C THR A 42 9.64 -7.38 9.75
N THR A 43 9.47 -8.21 10.78
CA THR A 43 8.74 -9.48 10.65
C THR A 43 7.32 -9.36 11.12
N LEU A 44 6.38 -10.12 10.53
CA LEU A 44 4.99 -10.13 10.97
C LEU A 44 4.85 -10.61 12.43
N ALA A 45 5.67 -11.56 12.87
CA ALA A 45 5.68 -12.03 14.26
C ALA A 45 6.02 -10.92 15.28
N SER A 46 6.77 -9.87 14.87
CA SER A 46 7.13 -8.75 15.74
C SER A 46 5.98 -7.78 16.02
N PHE A 47 4.79 -8.02 15.46
CA PHE A 47 3.57 -7.28 15.78
C PHE A 47 2.88 -7.77 17.06
N ALA A 48 3.23 -8.97 17.53
CA ALA A 48 2.68 -9.51 18.78
C ALA A 48 2.93 -8.54 19.95
N GLY A 49 1.88 -8.29 20.74
CA GLY A 49 1.92 -7.40 21.90
C GLY A 49 1.96 -5.90 21.58
N LYS A 50 1.90 -5.48 20.32
CA LYS A 50 1.98 -4.07 19.92
C LYS A 50 0.62 -3.48 19.57
N SER A 51 0.45 -2.18 19.85
CA SER A 51 -0.58 -1.35 19.25
C SER A 51 -0.14 -0.90 17.85
N VAL A 52 -1.04 -1.01 16.86
CA VAL A 52 -0.70 -0.79 15.44
C VAL A 52 -1.66 0.19 14.79
N MET A 53 -1.14 1.17 14.02
CA MET A 53 -1.91 1.94 13.06
C MET A 53 -1.52 1.54 11.65
N ASP A 54 -2.48 1.22 10.78
CA ASP A 54 -2.25 0.95 9.35
C ASP A 54 -2.83 2.08 8.51
N VAL A 55 -1.98 2.84 7.84
CA VAL A 55 -2.33 4.02 7.04
C VAL A 55 -2.56 3.62 5.59
N GLY A 56 -3.79 3.88 5.10
CA GLY A 56 -4.28 3.38 3.82
C GLY A 56 -4.62 1.88 3.92
N CYS A 57 -5.42 1.52 4.92
CA CYS A 57 -5.71 0.12 5.22
C CYS A 57 -6.54 -0.61 4.14
N GLY A 58 -7.11 0.13 3.19
CA GLY A 58 -7.95 -0.41 2.13
C GLY A 58 -9.09 -1.25 2.70
N MET A 59 -9.24 -2.46 2.19
CA MET A 59 -10.25 -3.42 2.67
C MET A 59 -9.89 -4.15 3.97
N GLY A 60 -8.85 -3.71 4.69
CA GLY A 60 -8.47 -4.30 5.99
C GLY A 60 -7.59 -5.54 5.91
N ARG A 61 -6.99 -5.84 4.74
CA ARG A 61 -6.14 -7.01 4.53
C ARG A 61 -4.92 -7.06 5.45
N ASN A 62 -4.16 -5.97 5.55
CA ASN A 62 -2.99 -5.90 6.42
C ASN A 62 -3.38 -5.88 7.90
N PRO A 63 -4.35 -5.04 8.34
CA PRO A 63 -4.92 -5.08 9.69
C PRO A 63 -5.32 -6.47 10.16
N TYR A 64 -5.99 -7.26 9.30
CA TYR A 64 -6.35 -8.63 9.60
C TYR A 64 -5.13 -9.47 10.05
N TRP A 65 -4.05 -9.43 9.25
CA TRP A 65 -2.84 -10.20 9.57
C TRP A 65 -2.07 -9.65 10.77
N TYR A 66 -2.17 -8.36 11.08
CA TYR A 66 -1.58 -7.81 12.30
C TYR A 66 -2.29 -8.34 13.55
N VAL A 67 -3.63 -8.42 13.52
CA VAL A 67 -4.38 -9.03 14.62
C VAL A 67 -4.07 -10.52 14.76
N GLU A 68 -4.07 -11.27 13.66
CA GLU A 68 -3.69 -12.68 13.63
C GLU A 68 -2.25 -12.92 14.14
N ALA A 69 -1.36 -11.95 13.98
CA ALA A 69 -0.01 -12.01 14.53
C ALA A 69 0.08 -11.63 16.02
N GLY A 70 -1.05 -11.32 16.67
CA GLY A 70 -1.10 -11.04 18.10
C GLY A 70 -0.95 -9.57 18.49
N ALA A 71 -1.22 -8.62 17.57
CA ALA A 71 -1.29 -7.20 17.92
C ALA A 71 -2.37 -6.97 19.01
N THR A 72 -2.07 -6.13 19.99
CA THR A 72 -2.99 -5.83 21.11
C THR A 72 -4.16 -4.97 20.67
N SER A 73 -3.92 -4.06 19.73
CA SER A 73 -4.95 -3.24 19.09
C SER A 73 -4.52 -2.85 17.69
N VAL A 74 -5.48 -2.75 16.77
CA VAL A 74 -5.21 -2.30 15.39
C VAL A 74 -6.21 -1.21 15.00
N LEU A 75 -5.70 -0.06 14.55
CA LEU A 75 -6.46 1.01 13.91
C LEU A 75 -6.10 1.07 12.44
N GLY A 76 -7.03 0.69 11.56
CA GLY A 76 -6.91 0.98 10.13
C GLY A 76 -7.47 2.36 9.80
N VAL A 77 -6.74 3.16 9.04
CA VAL A 77 -7.25 4.43 8.51
C VAL A 77 -7.22 4.44 7.00
N ASP A 78 -8.29 4.95 6.39
CA ASP A 78 -8.40 5.10 4.93
C ASP A 78 -9.32 6.30 4.63
N MET A 79 -9.24 6.85 3.43
CA MET A 79 -10.08 7.96 2.99
C MET A 79 -11.38 7.52 2.33
N ASP A 80 -11.40 6.32 1.73
CA ASP A 80 -12.51 5.83 0.94
C ASP A 80 -13.53 5.06 1.79
N ASP A 81 -14.79 5.46 1.68
CA ASP A 81 -15.88 4.85 2.47
C ASP A 81 -16.17 3.39 2.03
N GLY A 82 -15.97 3.07 0.75
CA GLY A 82 -16.15 1.71 0.23
C GLY A 82 -15.08 0.75 0.77
N SER A 83 -13.82 1.20 0.76
CA SER A 83 -12.70 0.49 1.39
C SER A 83 -12.96 0.22 2.86
N LEU A 84 -13.39 1.26 3.61
CA LEU A 84 -13.70 1.14 5.04
C LEU A 84 -14.89 0.23 5.32
N ALA A 85 -15.91 0.22 4.46
CA ALA A 85 -17.02 -0.70 4.59
C ALA A 85 -16.58 -2.17 4.44
N ALA A 86 -15.71 -2.44 3.44
CA ALA A 86 -15.11 -3.75 3.27
C ALA A 86 -14.21 -4.13 4.45
N ALA A 87 -13.40 -3.18 4.94
CA ALA A 87 -12.53 -3.40 6.10
C ALA A 87 -13.32 -3.72 7.38
N ARG A 88 -14.41 -3.00 7.66
CA ARG A 88 -15.30 -3.31 8.81
C ARG A 88 -15.81 -4.73 8.75
N LYS A 89 -16.24 -5.18 7.56
CA LYS A 89 -16.72 -6.55 7.37
C LYS A 89 -15.62 -7.58 7.57
N ASN A 90 -14.42 -7.34 7.03
CA ASN A 90 -13.31 -8.27 7.13
C ASN A 90 -12.72 -8.37 8.55
N LEU A 91 -12.91 -7.33 9.37
CA LEU A 91 -12.40 -7.25 10.73
C LEU A 91 -13.48 -7.46 11.80
N GLU A 92 -14.74 -7.74 11.42
CA GLU A 92 -15.88 -7.78 12.34
C GLU A 92 -15.74 -8.80 13.49
N THR A 93 -14.94 -9.84 13.29
CA THR A 93 -14.69 -10.88 14.29
C THR A 93 -13.64 -10.50 15.34
N PHE A 94 -12.90 -9.40 15.11
CA PHE A 94 -11.82 -8.98 15.97
C PHE A 94 -12.21 -7.79 16.85
N ALA A 95 -12.43 -8.02 18.14
CA ALA A 95 -12.81 -6.97 19.10
C ALA A 95 -11.71 -5.89 19.30
N ASN A 96 -10.46 -6.20 18.96
CA ASN A 96 -9.29 -5.33 19.09
C ASN A 96 -8.90 -4.64 17.77
N ALA A 97 -9.73 -4.75 16.72
CA ALA A 97 -9.53 -4.05 15.45
C ALA A 97 -10.64 -3.03 15.20
N ARG A 98 -10.27 -1.85 14.74
CA ARG A 98 -11.21 -0.80 14.32
C ARG A 98 -10.71 -0.09 13.09
N VAL A 99 -11.62 0.56 12.36
CA VAL A 99 -11.27 1.40 11.21
C VAL A 99 -11.90 2.77 11.34
N GLN A 100 -11.18 3.78 10.85
CA GLN A 100 -11.60 5.17 10.91
C GLN A 100 -11.30 5.87 9.57
N LYS A 101 -12.19 6.79 9.16
CA LYS A 101 -11.94 7.63 8.01
C LYS A 101 -10.96 8.74 8.36
N ALA A 102 -9.80 8.72 7.72
CA ALA A 102 -8.79 9.76 7.87
C ALA A 102 -7.87 9.81 6.65
N SER A 103 -7.37 11.01 6.32
CA SER A 103 -6.30 11.21 5.36
C SER A 103 -4.94 11.01 6.03
N ALA A 104 -3.98 10.43 5.30
CA ALA A 104 -2.59 10.37 5.75
C ALA A 104 -1.98 11.75 6.06
N HIS A 105 -2.47 12.82 5.39
CA HIS A 105 -2.01 14.19 5.58
C HIS A 105 -2.62 14.88 6.82
N ASP A 106 -3.68 14.31 7.41
CA ASP A 106 -4.46 14.91 8.50
C ASP A 106 -4.36 14.09 9.80
N LEU A 107 -3.41 13.13 9.85
CA LEU A 107 -3.16 12.37 11.06
C LEU A 107 -2.64 13.29 12.18
N ASP A 108 -3.20 13.08 13.38
CA ASP A 108 -2.90 13.87 14.58
C ASP A 108 -2.92 12.94 15.80
N PRO A 109 -1.85 12.86 16.59
CA PRO A 109 -1.79 12.00 17.76
C PRO A 109 -2.81 12.39 18.86
N GLN A 110 -3.30 13.63 18.88
CA GLN A 110 -4.35 14.05 19.81
C GLN A 110 -5.73 13.47 19.44
N VAL A 111 -5.95 13.20 18.14
CA VAL A 111 -7.21 12.65 17.61
C VAL A 111 -7.14 11.14 17.47
N HIS A 112 -6.04 10.63 16.94
CA HIS A 112 -5.90 9.23 16.55
C HIS A 112 -5.15 8.39 17.59
N GLY A 113 -4.37 9.03 18.45
CA GLY A 113 -3.48 8.39 19.42
C GLY A 113 -2.08 8.13 18.89
N THR A 114 -1.25 7.52 19.74
CA THR A 114 0.11 7.05 19.39
C THR A 114 0.15 5.53 19.45
N PHE A 115 1.02 4.93 18.63
CA PHE A 115 1.09 3.49 18.43
C PHE A 115 2.53 2.98 18.51
N ASP A 116 2.71 1.78 19.03
CA ASP A 116 4.01 1.10 19.02
C ASP A 116 4.51 0.85 17.61
N ARG A 117 3.58 0.74 16.64
CA ARG A 117 3.92 0.62 15.23
C ARG A 117 2.91 1.34 14.34
N VAL A 118 3.43 2.18 13.44
CA VAL A 118 2.65 2.75 12.35
C VAL A 118 3.13 2.12 11.05
N THR A 119 2.20 1.64 10.22
CA THR A 119 2.51 1.02 8.92
C THR A 119 1.89 1.82 7.78
N CYS A 120 2.60 1.93 6.67
CA CYS A 120 2.10 2.52 5.42
C CYS A 120 2.61 1.67 4.25
N ILE A 121 1.80 0.70 3.87
CA ILE A 121 2.16 -0.32 2.90
C ILE A 121 1.40 -0.08 1.59
N GLY A 122 2.12 0.38 0.57
CA GLY A 122 1.53 0.57 -0.76
C GLY A 122 0.78 1.88 -0.96
N VAL A 123 0.95 2.88 -0.09
CA VAL A 123 0.16 4.13 -0.13
C VAL A 123 1.01 5.37 -0.35
N LEU A 124 2.11 5.53 0.38
CA LEU A 124 2.91 6.75 0.39
C LEU A 124 3.30 7.24 -1.00
N HIS A 125 3.63 6.32 -1.90
CA HIS A 125 4.04 6.64 -3.27
C HIS A 125 2.86 7.05 -4.20
N HIS A 126 1.64 7.02 -3.71
CA HIS A 126 0.45 7.53 -4.41
C HIS A 126 0.03 8.92 -3.94
N LEU A 127 0.72 9.51 -3.00
CA LEU A 127 0.41 10.83 -2.44
C LEU A 127 1.18 11.93 -3.18
N ALA A 128 0.56 13.11 -3.34
CA ALA A 128 1.21 14.26 -3.95
C ALA A 128 2.25 14.91 -3.02
N GLU A 129 1.98 14.88 -1.70
CA GLU A 129 2.83 15.44 -0.64
C GLU A 129 3.30 14.32 0.31
N PRO A 130 4.16 13.38 -0.15
CA PRO A 130 4.55 12.23 0.65
C PRO A 130 5.36 12.61 1.89
N GLU A 131 6.15 13.70 1.85
CA GLU A 131 6.90 14.23 2.97
C GLU A 131 5.97 14.65 4.10
N ARG A 132 4.93 15.42 3.81
CA ARG A 132 3.93 15.85 4.79
C ARG A 132 3.18 14.65 5.41
N ALA A 133 2.76 13.70 4.59
CA ALA A 133 2.11 12.50 5.09
C ALA A 133 3.03 11.69 6.00
N LEU A 134 4.32 11.61 5.65
CA LEU A 134 5.34 10.93 6.43
C LEU A 134 5.52 11.57 7.82
N GLU A 135 5.60 12.91 7.89
CA GLU A 135 5.68 13.66 9.15
C GLU A 135 4.44 13.43 10.04
N ARG A 136 3.25 13.39 9.43
CA ARG A 136 1.99 13.13 10.13
C ARG A 136 1.93 11.71 10.67
N MET A 137 2.32 10.72 9.90
CA MET A 137 2.44 9.34 10.36
C MET A 137 3.46 9.21 11.49
N TRP A 138 4.60 9.89 11.35
CA TRP A 138 5.65 9.89 12.38
C TRP A 138 5.16 10.47 13.71
N SER A 139 4.35 11.51 13.69
CA SER A 139 3.79 12.09 14.91
C SER A 139 2.93 11.09 15.71
N CYS A 140 2.34 10.10 15.03
CA CYS A 140 1.55 9.02 15.63
C CYS A 140 2.38 7.80 16.08
N VAL A 141 3.70 7.79 15.86
CA VAL A 141 4.57 6.74 16.41
C VAL A 141 4.88 7.06 17.87
N ALA A 142 4.65 6.12 18.78
CA ALA A 142 4.98 6.26 20.19
C ALA A 142 6.52 6.31 20.42
N PRO A 143 7.03 6.93 21.47
CA PRO A 143 8.44 6.77 21.88
C PRO A 143 8.81 5.29 22.00
N GLY A 144 9.92 4.87 21.41
CA GLY A 144 10.32 3.47 21.31
C GLY A 144 9.55 2.64 20.27
N GLY A 145 8.63 3.26 19.53
CA GLY A 145 7.89 2.64 18.44
C GLY A 145 8.60 2.70 17.10
N ASP A 146 7.95 2.15 16.07
CA ASP A 146 8.48 2.06 14.71
C ASP A 146 7.50 2.59 13.65
N LEU A 147 8.02 3.23 12.59
CA LEU A 147 7.32 3.43 11.32
C LEU A 147 7.81 2.42 10.30
N VAL A 148 6.88 1.69 9.67
CA VAL A 148 7.18 0.68 8.64
C VAL A 148 6.55 1.12 7.32
N LEU A 149 7.37 1.21 6.28
CA LEU A 149 6.99 1.68 4.94
C LEU A 149 7.24 0.59 3.90
N TRP A 150 6.38 0.54 2.88
CA TRP A 150 6.65 -0.19 1.65
C TRP A 150 6.24 0.64 0.45
N CYS A 151 7.15 0.80 -0.51
CA CYS A 151 6.99 1.69 -1.65
C CYS A 151 7.58 1.09 -2.93
N TYR A 152 7.11 1.56 -4.10
CA TYR A 152 7.66 1.16 -5.38
C TYR A 152 9.09 1.67 -5.57
N ALA A 153 9.99 0.77 -5.98
CA ALA A 153 11.36 1.12 -6.35
C ALA A 153 11.47 1.48 -7.83
N LYS A 154 12.34 2.42 -8.15
CA LYS A 154 12.74 2.69 -9.53
C LYS A 154 13.63 1.56 -10.05
N GLU A 155 14.48 1.03 -9.19
CA GLU A 155 15.28 -0.17 -9.43
C GLU A 155 14.37 -1.39 -9.62
N GLY A 156 14.71 -2.25 -10.56
CA GLY A 156 13.90 -3.43 -10.92
C GLY A 156 12.67 -3.13 -11.79
N ASN A 157 12.13 -1.91 -11.75
CA ASN A 157 11.01 -1.50 -12.60
C ASN A 157 11.44 -0.68 -13.82
N ARG A 158 12.68 -0.23 -13.90
CA ARG A 158 13.17 0.75 -14.89
C ARG A 158 12.79 0.43 -16.32
N LEU A 159 12.86 -0.82 -16.73
CA LEU A 159 12.52 -1.26 -18.09
C LEU A 159 11.01 -1.26 -18.35
N MET A 160 10.21 -1.53 -17.31
CA MET A 160 8.75 -1.61 -17.42
C MET A 160 8.06 -0.26 -17.18
N LEU A 161 8.75 0.71 -16.57
CA LEU A 161 8.16 2.01 -16.23
C LEU A 161 7.52 2.74 -17.41
N PRO A 162 8.11 2.82 -18.62
CA PRO A 162 7.48 3.49 -19.76
C PRO A 162 6.14 2.82 -20.14
N VAL A 163 6.09 1.50 -20.10
CA VAL A 163 4.89 0.71 -20.40
C VAL A 163 3.83 0.95 -19.32
N ILE A 164 4.20 0.83 -18.05
CA ILE A 164 3.30 1.05 -16.92
C ILE A 164 2.74 2.48 -16.94
N GLN A 165 3.59 3.50 -17.18
CA GLN A 165 3.18 4.91 -17.25
C GLN A 165 2.21 5.17 -18.39
N THR A 166 2.40 4.52 -19.57
CA THR A 166 1.48 4.65 -20.69
C THR A 166 0.11 4.07 -20.35
N PHE A 167 0.04 2.87 -19.78
CA PHE A 167 -1.21 2.27 -19.35
C PHE A 167 -1.90 3.06 -18.23
N ARG A 168 -1.13 3.60 -17.28
CA ARG A 168 -1.63 4.48 -16.23
C ARG A 168 -2.21 5.76 -16.80
N ALA A 169 -1.50 6.44 -17.70
CA ALA A 169 -1.97 7.66 -18.34
C ALA A 169 -3.29 7.47 -19.12
N LEU A 170 -3.47 6.29 -19.71
CA LEU A 170 -4.74 5.92 -20.35
C LEU A 170 -5.81 5.58 -19.29
N GLY A 171 -5.50 4.66 -18.39
CA GLY A 171 -6.46 4.12 -17.41
C GLY A 171 -6.98 5.17 -16.45
N SER A 172 -6.09 6.05 -15.95
CA SER A 172 -6.48 7.11 -15.00
C SER A 172 -7.46 8.15 -15.57
N ARG A 173 -7.55 8.28 -16.90
CA ARG A 173 -8.46 9.20 -17.60
C ARG A 173 -9.79 8.56 -17.99
N LEU A 174 -9.89 7.25 -17.98
CA LEU A 174 -11.11 6.52 -18.33
C LEU A 174 -12.05 6.40 -17.12
N PRO A 175 -13.37 6.29 -17.37
CA PRO A 175 -14.30 5.85 -16.33
C PRO A 175 -13.86 4.49 -15.75
N ILE A 176 -14.05 4.30 -14.45
CA ILE A 176 -13.50 3.14 -13.72
C ILE A 176 -13.90 1.79 -14.35
N ASN A 177 -15.14 1.63 -14.79
CA ASN A 177 -15.61 0.42 -15.45
C ASN A 177 -14.90 0.17 -16.80
N ALA A 178 -14.61 1.24 -17.55
CA ALA A 178 -13.84 1.15 -18.79
C ALA A 178 -12.37 0.78 -18.50
N THR A 179 -11.77 1.37 -17.45
CA THR A 179 -10.42 0.99 -16.99
C THR A 179 -10.36 -0.49 -16.63
N HIS A 180 -11.37 -1.02 -15.93
CA HIS A 180 -11.45 -2.42 -15.57
C HIS A 180 -11.58 -3.33 -16.80
N ALA A 181 -12.44 -2.96 -17.77
CA ALA A 181 -12.57 -3.69 -19.02
C ALA A 181 -11.26 -3.72 -19.84
N VAL A 182 -10.56 -2.59 -19.89
CA VAL A 182 -9.23 -2.49 -20.55
C VAL A 182 -8.20 -3.35 -19.83
N ALA A 183 -8.14 -3.30 -18.50
CA ALA A 183 -7.23 -4.14 -17.71
C ALA A 183 -7.47 -5.63 -17.97
N LYS A 184 -8.74 -6.06 -18.03
CA LYS A 184 -9.11 -7.43 -18.38
C LYS A 184 -8.66 -7.80 -19.79
N ALA A 185 -8.86 -6.93 -20.77
CA ALA A 185 -8.42 -7.17 -22.16
C ALA A 185 -6.88 -7.28 -22.24
N ILE A 186 -6.15 -6.39 -21.56
CA ILE A 186 -4.68 -6.46 -21.46
C ILE A 186 -4.25 -7.77 -20.82
N THR A 187 -4.90 -8.19 -19.74
CA THR A 187 -4.60 -9.46 -19.06
C THR A 187 -4.82 -10.65 -20.01
N MET A 188 -5.93 -10.68 -20.74
CA MET A 188 -6.19 -11.73 -21.72
C MET A 188 -5.11 -11.84 -22.79
N MET A 189 -4.62 -10.71 -23.30
CA MET A 189 -3.53 -10.68 -24.30
C MET A 189 -2.17 -11.05 -23.69
N ALA A 190 -1.88 -10.60 -22.48
CA ALA A 190 -0.58 -10.83 -21.82
C ALA A 190 -0.47 -12.22 -21.19
N TRP A 191 -1.60 -12.86 -20.86
CA TRP A 191 -1.62 -14.12 -20.12
C TRP A 191 -0.78 -15.25 -20.74
N PRO A 192 -0.88 -15.54 -22.05
CA PRO A 192 -0.04 -16.58 -22.66
C PRO A 192 1.47 -16.26 -22.55
N ALA A 193 1.84 -14.98 -22.72
CA ALA A 193 3.22 -14.54 -22.60
C ALA A 193 3.73 -14.64 -21.15
N ILE A 194 2.90 -14.26 -20.17
CA ILE A 194 3.23 -14.40 -18.74
C ILE A 194 3.51 -15.85 -18.39
N GLN A 195 2.75 -16.79 -18.94
CA GLN A 195 2.93 -18.22 -18.70
C GLN A 195 4.18 -18.80 -19.41
N ALA A 196 4.58 -18.26 -20.56
CA ALA A 196 5.65 -18.80 -21.40
C ALA A 196 7.03 -18.20 -21.13
N ILE A 197 7.12 -16.90 -20.81
CA ILE A 197 8.39 -16.18 -20.71
C ILE A 197 9.12 -16.50 -19.40
N PRO A 198 10.40 -16.91 -19.45
CA PRO A 198 11.21 -17.11 -18.25
C PRO A 198 11.69 -15.75 -17.69
N PHE A 199 10.91 -15.13 -16.83
CA PHE A 199 11.28 -13.88 -16.18
C PHE A 199 12.50 -14.03 -15.25
N ARG A 200 13.37 -13.00 -15.22
CA ARG A 200 14.59 -13.01 -14.42
C ARG A 200 14.37 -12.59 -12.97
N THR A 201 13.41 -11.69 -12.69
CA THR A 201 13.14 -11.20 -11.34
C THR A 201 12.10 -12.07 -10.62
N ASP A 202 12.23 -12.19 -9.31
CA ASP A 202 11.32 -13.00 -8.47
C ASP A 202 9.88 -12.54 -8.58
N TYR A 203 9.66 -11.22 -8.63
CA TYR A 203 8.33 -10.65 -8.79
C TYR A 203 7.64 -11.16 -10.06
N TYR A 204 8.28 -11.02 -11.22
CA TYR A 204 7.68 -11.43 -12.50
C TYR A 204 7.57 -12.96 -12.63
N ARG A 205 8.52 -13.73 -12.04
CA ARG A 205 8.41 -15.20 -11.96
C ARG A 205 7.15 -15.65 -11.22
N ARG A 206 6.77 -14.90 -10.19
CA ARG A 206 5.57 -15.20 -9.39
C ARG A 206 4.27 -14.93 -10.12
N LEU A 207 4.23 -13.98 -11.09
CA LEU A 207 3.02 -13.77 -11.89
C LEU A 207 2.53 -15.07 -12.55
N ARG A 208 3.44 -16.00 -12.87
CA ARG A 208 3.09 -17.31 -13.42
C ARG A 208 2.38 -18.24 -12.44
N THR A 209 2.54 -18.04 -11.15
CA THR A 209 1.90 -18.85 -10.08
C THR A 209 0.56 -18.27 -9.64
N LEU A 210 0.23 -17.06 -10.07
CA LEU A 210 -1.02 -16.41 -9.73
C LEU A 210 -2.15 -16.85 -10.65
N SER A 211 -3.39 -16.75 -10.17
CA SER A 211 -4.57 -16.95 -11.00
C SER A 211 -4.72 -15.80 -12.02
N PHE A 212 -5.46 -16.03 -13.08
CA PHE A 212 -5.82 -14.98 -14.05
C PHE A 212 -6.42 -13.75 -13.36
N LYS A 213 -7.34 -13.95 -12.41
CA LYS A 213 -8.00 -12.88 -11.65
C LYS A 213 -7.02 -12.06 -10.82
N ASN A 214 -6.00 -12.70 -10.24
CA ASN A 214 -4.98 -12.00 -9.47
C ASN A 214 -4.06 -11.15 -10.37
N VAL A 215 -3.71 -11.66 -11.57
CA VAL A 215 -2.93 -10.88 -12.55
C VAL A 215 -3.77 -9.73 -13.11
N GLU A 216 -5.07 -9.94 -13.36
CA GLU A 216 -6.01 -8.88 -13.75
C GLU A 216 -6.05 -7.76 -12.69
N SER A 217 -6.19 -8.11 -11.40
CA SER A 217 -6.16 -7.13 -10.31
C SER A 217 -4.85 -6.35 -10.28
N ILE A 218 -3.70 -7.00 -10.45
CA ILE A 218 -2.39 -6.32 -10.50
C ILE A 218 -2.30 -5.34 -11.68
N ILE A 219 -2.77 -5.72 -12.87
CA ILE A 219 -2.76 -4.84 -14.04
C ILE A 219 -3.73 -3.68 -13.83
N PHE A 220 -4.90 -3.95 -13.25
CA PHE A 220 -5.89 -2.93 -12.91
C PHE A 220 -5.34 -1.93 -11.90
N ASP A 221 -4.73 -2.40 -10.79
CA ASP A 221 -4.07 -1.60 -9.77
C ASP A 221 -3.05 -0.61 -10.40
N GLN A 222 -2.23 -1.05 -11.35
CA GLN A 222 -1.27 -0.18 -12.03
C GLN A 222 -1.91 0.92 -12.89
N MET A 223 -3.17 0.78 -13.28
CA MET A 223 -3.92 1.74 -14.10
C MET A 223 -4.77 2.71 -13.28
N LEU A 224 -4.96 2.46 -11.99
CA LEU A 224 -5.84 3.24 -11.12
C LEU A 224 -5.28 4.61 -10.75
N PRO A 225 -4.04 4.74 -10.24
CA PRO A 225 -3.59 5.95 -9.61
C PRO A 225 -3.28 7.05 -10.63
N HIS A 226 -3.66 8.30 -10.29
CA HIS A 226 -3.19 9.48 -11.00
C HIS A 226 -1.71 9.76 -10.70
N ILE A 227 -1.28 9.48 -9.46
CA ILE A 227 0.07 9.68 -8.98
C ILE A 227 0.67 8.33 -8.61
N ALA A 228 1.89 8.06 -9.08
CA ALA A 228 2.71 6.98 -8.56
C ALA A 228 4.19 7.33 -8.71
N HIS A 229 4.81 7.56 -7.59
CA HIS A 229 6.25 7.76 -7.48
C HIS A 229 6.98 6.41 -7.50
N TYR A 230 8.14 6.41 -8.11
CA TYR A 230 9.08 5.29 -8.05
C TYR A 230 10.39 5.85 -7.51
N TRP A 231 10.78 5.43 -6.33
CA TRP A 231 11.91 5.99 -5.61
C TRP A 231 13.17 5.16 -5.77
N THR A 232 14.31 5.83 -5.83
CA THR A 232 15.63 5.21 -5.70
C THR A 232 15.92 4.97 -4.21
N ARG A 233 17.03 4.25 -3.92
CA ARG A 233 17.51 4.10 -2.56
C ARG A 233 17.80 5.46 -1.91
N GLU A 234 18.44 6.36 -2.66
CA GLU A 234 18.77 7.72 -2.21
C GLU A 234 17.50 8.53 -1.89
N ASP A 235 16.45 8.37 -2.69
CA ASP A 235 15.14 9.00 -2.40
C ASP A 235 14.56 8.48 -1.09
N MET A 236 14.63 7.17 -0.84
CA MET A 236 14.17 6.58 0.41
C MET A 236 14.98 7.05 1.62
N GLU A 237 16.31 7.15 1.47
CA GLU A 237 17.20 7.69 2.51
C GLU A 237 16.88 9.17 2.79
N ARG A 238 16.63 9.97 1.75
CA ARG A 238 16.21 11.37 1.89
C ARG A 238 14.86 11.51 2.61
N LEU A 239 13.84 10.77 2.18
CA LEU A 239 12.50 10.80 2.77
C LEU A 239 12.52 10.39 4.25
N THR A 240 13.17 9.27 4.56
CA THR A 240 13.24 8.77 5.94
C THR A 240 14.16 9.62 6.82
N GLY A 241 15.14 10.30 6.22
CA GLY A 241 16.04 11.24 6.91
C GLY A 241 15.38 12.56 7.34
N LEU A 242 14.14 12.84 6.91
CA LEU A 242 13.36 13.98 7.42
C LEU A 242 12.84 13.75 8.84
N LEU A 243 12.84 12.50 9.31
CA LEU A 243 12.30 12.13 10.62
C LEU A 243 13.41 12.19 11.67
N ASP A 244 13.06 12.67 12.86
CA ASP A 244 13.93 12.74 14.04
C ASP A 244 14.08 11.38 14.74
N GLY A 245 14.34 10.34 13.96
CA GLY A 245 14.45 8.94 14.39
C GLY A 245 15.85 8.39 14.32
N GLY A 246 15.99 7.13 14.70
CA GLY A 246 17.20 6.36 14.49
C GLY A 246 17.49 6.14 13.00
N ARG A 247 18.70 5.66 12.71
CA ARG A 247 19.08 5.32 11.32
C ARG A 247 18.07 4.34 10.69
N PRO A 248 17.48 4.67 9.53
CA PRO A 248 16.49 3.81 8.88
C PRO A 248 17.16 2.50 8.40
N ARG A 249 16.44 1.40 8.57
CA ARG A 249 16.78 0.10 7.94
C ARG A 249 15.99 0.03 6.64
N ILE A 250 16.68 0.11 5.50
CA ILE A 250 16.09 0.14 4.17
C ILE A 250 16.55 -1.12 3.42
N GLU A 251 15.59 -1.91 2.92
CA GLU A 251 15.82 -3.14 2.17
C GLU A 251 15.16 -3.10 0.80
N PHE A 252 15.87 -3.62 -0.21
CA PHE A 252 15.30 -3.84 -1.52
C PHE A 252 14.59 -5.20 -1.54
N VAL A 253 13.26 -5.18 -1.67
CA VAL A 253 12.43 -6.37 -1.54
C VAL A 253 11.80 -6.76 -2.87
N GLN A 254 11.66 -8.06 -3.11
CA GLN A 254 11.02 -8.65 -4.30
C GLN A 254 11.64 -8.21 -5.65
N GLY A 255 12.77 -7.51 -5.65
CA GLY A 255 13.46 -7.02 -6.84
C GLY A 255 12.77 -5.83 -7.54
N ASN A 256 11.79 -5.18 -6.89
CA ASN A 256 11.05 -4.05 -7.46
C ASN A 256 10.50 -3.03 -6.46
N SER A 257 10.82 -3.16 -5.18
CA SER A 257 10.23 -2.34 -4.12
C SER A 257 11.23 -2.06 -3.01
N TRP A 258 10.99 -0.99 -2.26
CA TRP A 258 11.70 -0.63 -1.03
C TRP A 258 10.81 -0.86 0.18
N ALA A 259 11.36 -1.52 1.18
CA ALA A 259 10.80 -1.56 2.52
C ALA A 259 11.73 -0.80 3.47
N ALA A 260 11.16 -0.03 4.38
CA ALA A 260 11.93 0.73 5.37
C ALA A 260 11.30 0.61 6.75
N THR A 261 12.15 0.57 7.78
CA THR A 261 11.74 0.65 9.18
C THR A 261 12.57 1.71 9.88
N ILE A 262 11.89 2.66 10.51
CA ILE A 262 12.48 3.77 11.26
C ILE A 262 12.00 3.67 12.70
N SER A 263 12.93 3.59 13.66
CA SER A 263 12.60 3.53 15.10
C SER A 263 12.65 4.94 15.70
N ARG A 264 11.64 5.28 16.49
CA ARG A 264 11.58 6.52 17.26
C ARG A 264 12.32 6.29 18.60
N THR A 265 13.38 7.04 18.79
CA THR A 265 14.18 7.02 20.05
C THR A 265 13.48 7.78 21.17
#